data_3d55114ec5f037c461ba6fab9c76fae9
#
_entry.id   3d55114ec5f037c461ba6fab9c76fae9
#
_cell.length_a   1.000
_cell.length_b   1.000
_cell.length_c   1.000
_cell.angle_alpha   90.00
_cell.angle_beta   90.00
_cell.angle_gamma   90.00
#
_symmetry.space_group_name_H-M   'P 1'
#
loop_
_entity.id
_entity.type
_entity.pdbx_description
1 polymer ?
#
loop_
_entity_poly.entity_id
_entity_poly.type
_entity_poly.pdbx_seq_one_letter_code
_entity_poly.pdbx_strand_id
1 'polypeptide(L)'
;MTQKDPAAAIQCCGHGKPVSTPDGRWYMVYLCSRYLDGKWGILGRETCLDEITWTPDGWPLVNQRKGPSYMAKLPLNGLQKPDPVKLPYDGWLCPRTIDRERSFVSPEGILRIRGEGKDLNDRSCVSLLVKRQPDFNSRYSIMAW
;
A
#
# COMPACT_ATOMS: atom_id res chain seq x y z
N MET A 1 10.73 -8.41 -15.06
CA MET A 1 10.22 -7.12 -14.52
C MET A 1 11.11 -6.50 -13.46
N THR A 2 12.35 -6.82 -13.42
CA THR A 2 13.26 -6.19 -12.45
C THR A 2 13.72 -4.85 -13.01
N GLN A 3 13.46 -3.75 -12.30
CA GLN A 3 14.01 -2.46 -12.68
C GLN A 3 15.53 -2.49 -12.47
N LYS A 4 16.28 -2.18 -13.54
CA LYS A 4 17.75 -2.20 -13.52
C LYS A 4 18.38 -0.81 -13.51
N ASP A 5 17.59 0.23 -13.78
CA ASP A 5 18.05 1.61 -13.72
C ASP A 5 18.11 2.09 -12.27
N PRO A 6 19.29 2.25 -11.67
CA PRO A 6 19.42 2.68 -10.28
C PRO A 6 18.96 4.13 -10.05
N ALA A 7 18.81 4.92 -11.10
CA ALA A 7 18.32 6.30 -11.01
C ALA A 7 16.78 6.39 -11.06
N ALA A 8 16.08 5.30 -11.40
CA ALA A 8 14.63 5.32 -11.44
C ALA A 8 14.03 5.47 -10.04
N ALA A 9 12.98 6.28 -9.93
CA ALA A 9 12.29 6.52 -8.66
C ALA A 9 11.59 5.27 -8.09
N ILE A 10 11.25 4.31 -8.96
CA ILE A 10 10.60 3.05 -8.61
C ILE A 10 11.60 1.91 -8.75
N GLN A 11 11.87 1.24 -7.66
CA GLN A 11 12.86 0.18 -7.54
C GLN A 11 12.25 -1.12 -7.01
N CYS A 12 13.03 -2.18 -6.96
CA CYS A 12 12.68 -3.47 -6.35
C CYS A 12 11.39 -4.09 -6.90
N CYS A 13 11.11 -3.90 -8.20
CA CYS A 13 9.92 -4.45 -8.84
C CYS A 13 9.98 -5.97 -8.91
N GLY A 14 8.92 -6.63 -8.51
CA GLY A 14 8.83 -8.08 -8.54
C GLY A 14 7.49 -8.65 -8.08
N HIS A 15 7.43 -9.96 -7.93
CA HIS A 15 6.24 -10.68 -7.45
C HIS A 15 4.98 -10.35 -8.26
N GLY A 16 5.11 -10.20 -9.57
CA GLY A 16 4.02 -9.80 -10.47
C GLY A 16 2.95 -10.86 -10.61
N LYS A 17 1.70 -10.41 -10.64
CA LYS A 17 0.51 -11.20 -10.92
C LYS A 17 -0.22 -10.58 -12.11
N PRO A 18 -0.39 -11.31 -13.23
CA PRO A 18 -1.22 -10.85 -14.32
C PRO A 18 -2.70 -10.94 -13.92
N VAL A 19 -3.45 -9.91 -14.25
CA VAL A 19 -4.90 -9.84 -14.05
C VAL A 19 -5.57 -9.35 -15.34
N SER A 20 -6.74 -9.86 -15.67
CA SER A 20 -7.54 -9.39 -16.80
C SER A 20 -8.75 -8.60 -16.32
N THR A 21 -9.16 -7.63 -17.10
CA THR A 21 -10.41 -6.90 -16.91
C THR A 21 -11.52 -7.54 -17.73
N PRO A 22 -12.81 -7.32 -17.40
CA PRO A 22 -13.94 -7.87 -18.17
C PRO A 22 -13.96 -7.50 -19.64
N ASP A 23 -13.34 -6.37 -20.01
CA ASP A 23 -13.19 -5.91 -21.40
C ASP A 23 -11.96 -6.51 -22.12
N GLY A 24 -11.31 -7.51 -21.50
CA GLY A 24 -10.22 -8.28 -22.11
C GLY A 24 -8.84 -7.63 -22.06
N ARG A 25 -8.67 -6.49 -21.41
CA ARG A 25 -7.35 -5.89 -21.17
C ARG A 25 -6.62 -6.63 -20.05
N TRP A 26 -5.30 -6.62 -20.11
CA TRP A 26 -4.44 -7.26 -19.13
C TRP A 26 -3.55 -6.25 -18.42
N TYR A 27 -3.37 -6.48 -17.14
CA TYR A 27 -2.52 -5.68 -16.28
C TYR A 27 -1.61 -6.58 -15.45
N MET A 28 -0.46 -6.04 -15.08
CA MET A 28 0.44 -6.64 -14.10
C MET A 28 0.33 -5.87 -12.79
N VAL A 29 -0.14 -6.55 -11.74
CA VAL A 29 -0.06 -6.07 -10.35
C VAL A 29 1.23 -6.60 -9.76
N TYR A 30 2.07 -5.73 -9.21
CA TYR A 30 3.39 -6.13 -8.72
C TYR A 30 3.86 -5.26 -7.55
N LEU A 31 4.81 -5.79 -6.78
CA LEU A 31 5.44 -5.06 -5.68
C LEU A 31 6.54 -4.13 -6.21
N CYS A 32 6.68 -3.00 -5.55
CA CYS A 32 7.75 -2.05 -5.79
C CYS A 32 8.13 -1.32 -4.51
N SER A 33 9.17 -0.49 -4.58
CA SER A 33 9.50 0.51 -3.56
C SER A 33 9.79 1.83 -4.24
N ARG A 34 9.23 2.92 -3.77
CA ARG A 34 9.64 4.27 -4.17
C ARG A 34 10.84 4.68 -3.33
N TYR A 35 11.84 5.28 -3.97
CA TYR A 35 13.04 5.73 -3.29
C TYR A 35 13.06 7.26 -3.22
N LEU A 36 13.38 7.78 -2.05
CA LEU A 36 13.72 9.17 -1.83
C LEU A 36 15.22 9.34 -2.08
N ASP A 37 15.59 10.31 -2.91
CA ASP A 37 16.98 10.63 -3.28
C ASP A 37 17.76 9.42 -3.80
N GLY A 38 17.08 8.49 -4.50
CA GLY A 38 17.68 7.30 -5.07
C GLY A 38 18.22 6.27 -4.06
N LYS A 39 17.96 6.44 -2.76
CA LYS A 39 18.55 5.63 -1.70
C LYS A 39 17.55 5.07 -0.68
N TRP A 40 16.53 5.83 -0.30
CA TRP A 40 15.75 5.52 0.89
C TRP A 40 14.32 5.09 0.55
N GLY A 41 14.04 3.81 0.73
CA GLY A 41 12.70 3.22 0.56
C GLY A 41 11.89 3.24 1.86
N ILE A 42 11.76 4.39 2.51
CA ILE A 42 11.14 4.52 3.84
C ILE A 42 9.64 4.21 3.89
N LEU A 43 8.96 4.27 2.74
CA LEU A 43 7.54 3.91 2.66
C LEU A 43 7.29 2.39 2.67
N GLY A 44 8.36 1.60 2.58
CA GLY A 44 8.30 0.15 2.46
C GLY A 44 7.85 -0.30 1.07
N ARG A 45 7.22 -1.49 1.00
CA ARG A 45 6.70 -2.02 -0.25
C ARG A 45 5.35 -1.40 -0.59
N GLU A 46 5.21 -1.08 -1.87
CA GLU A 46 3.98 -0.55 -2.45
C GLU A 46 3.51 -1.45 -3.59
N THR A 47 2.30 -1.22 -4.06
CA THR A 47 1.73 -1.97 -5.18
C THR A 47 1.71 -1.09 -6.41
N CYS A 48 2.29 -1.57 -7.49
CA CYS A 48 2.23 -0.97 -8.82
C CYS A 48 1.27 -1.74 -9.73
N LEU A 49 0.77 -1.03 -10.73
CA LEU A 49 -0.09 -1.56 -11.77
C LEU A 49 0.35 -1.00 -13.12
N ASP A 50 0.64 -1.87 -14.07
CA ASP A 50 0.93 -1.49 -15.45
C ASP A 50 0.21 -2.41 -16.44
N GLU A 51 -0.13 -1.87 -17.61
CA GLU A 51 -0.77 -2.62 -18.67
C GLU A 51 0.18 -3.67 -19.27
N ILE A 52 -0.38 -4.83 -19.62
CA ILE A 52 0.30 -5.87 -20.36
C ILE A 52 -0.19 -5.88 -21.79
N THR A 53 0.74 -5.82 -22.73
CA THR A 53 0.53 -6.20 -24.12
C THR A 53 1.14 -7.58 -24.34
N TRP A 54 0.42 -8.50 -24.98
CA TRP A 54 0.92 -9.83 -25.31
C TRP A 54 1.58 -9.81 -26.70
N THR A 55 2.75 -10.41 -26.79
CA THR A 55 3.40 -10.65 -28.10
C THR A 55 2.70 -11.78 -28.87
N PRO A 56 2.87 -11.90 -30.18
CA PRO A 56 2.29 -12.99 -30.96
C PRO A 56 2.67 -14.39 -30.49
N ASP A 57 3.84 -14.54 -29.89
CA ASP A 57 4.39 -15.77 -29.30
C ASP A 57 4.03 -15.93 -27.79
N GLY A 58 3.13 -15.10 -27.28
CA GLY A 58 2.53 -15.26 -25.95
C GLY A 58 3.34 -14.68 -24.77
N TRP A 59 4.36 -13.85 -25.03
CA TRP A 59 5.10 -13.20 -23.94
C TRP A 59 4.45 -11.90 -23.47
N PRO A 60 4.37 -11.66 -22.15
CA PRO A 60 3.87 -10.41 -21.60
C PRO A 60 4.87 -9.27 -21.73
N LEU A 61 4.45 -8.17 -22.32
CA LEU A 61 5.17 -6.90 -22.35
C LEU A 61 4.50 -5.94 -21.37
N VAL A 62 5.06 -5.81 -20.19
CA VAL A 62 4.56 -4.88 -19.17
C VAL A 62 5.03 -3.47 -19.49
N ASN A 63 4.07 -2.52 -19.57
CA ASN A 63 4.30 -1.13 -19.93
C ASN A 63 5.20 -0.98 -21.17
N GLN A 64 5.02 -1.85 -22.18
CA GLN A 64 5.81 -1.85 -23.41
C GLN A 64 7.33 -1.85 -23.15
N ARG A 65 7.81 -2.48 -22.09
CA ARG A 65 9.21 -2.52 -21.61
C ARG A 65 9.80 -1.17 -21.17
N LYS A 66 9.01 -0.14 -20.97
CA LYS A 66 9.49 1.17 -20.51
C LYS A 66 9.87 1.21 -19.02
N GLY A 67 9.70 0.10 -18.33
CA GLY A 67 9.85 0.03 -16.87
C GLY A 67 8.56 0.38 -16.13
N PRO A 68 8.59 0.43 -14.79
CA PRO A 68 7.43 0.73 -13.98
C PRO A 68 6.95 2.17 -14.21
N SER A 69 5.65 2.36 -14.35
CA SER A 69 5.08 3.70 -14.47
C SER A 69 4.87 4.32 -13.09
N TYR A 70 5.18 5.62 -12.97
CA TYR A 70 4.86 6.38 -11.76
C TYR A 70 3.37 6.69 -11.66
N MET A 71 2.71 6.85 -12.80
CA MET A 71 1.29 7.10 -12.95
C MET A 71 0.74 6.23 -14.08
N ALA A 72 -0.28 5.46 -13.81
CA ALA A 72 -0.98 4.67 -14.82
C ALA A 72 -2.43 5.14 -14.97
N LYS A 73 -2.94 5.15 -16.20
CA LYS A 73 -4.38 5.33 -16.43
C LYS A 73 -5.07 3.99 -16.14
N LEU A 74 -5.91 3.99 -15.11
CA LEU A 74 -6.75 2.83 -14.83
C LEU A 74 -7.93 2.79 -15.82
N PRO A 75 -8.29 1.60 -16.31
CA PRO A 75 -9.46 1.41 -17.16
C PRO A 75 -10.75 1.42 -16.33
N LEU A 76 -11.06 2.56 -15.72
CA LEU A 76 -12.21 2.68 -14.82
C LEU A 76 -13.53 2.99 -15.53
N ASN A 77 -13.57 2.95 -16.86
CA ASN A 77 -14.83 3.15 -17.61
C ASN A 77 -15.78 1.99 -17.29
N GLY A 78 -16.83 2.28 -16.53
CA GLY A 78 -17.87 1.34 -16.14
C GLY A 78 -17.59 0.48 -14.90
N LEU A 79 -16.43 0.62 -14.26
CA LEU A 79 -16.22 0.02 -12.95
C LEU A 79 -16.81 0.96 -11.90
N GLN A 80 -17.81 0.49 -11.15
CA GLN A 80 -18.20 1.17 -9.93
C GLN A 80 -16.97 1.23 -9.03
N LYS A 81 -16.67 2.41 -8.49
CA LYS A 81 -15.70 2.49 -7.39
C LYS A 81 -16.19 1.53 -6.31
N PRO A 82 -15.41 0.54 -5.89
CA PRO A 82 -15.78 -0.23 -4.74
C PRO A 82 -16.02 0.76 -3.59
N ASP A 83 -17.04 0.53 -2.81
CA ASP A 83 -17.24 1.28 -1.58
C ASP A 83 -15.92 1.30 -0.83
N PRO A 84 -15.49 2.47 -0.33
CA PRO A 84 -14.23 2.53 0.41
C PRO A 84 -14.32 1.50 1.53
N VAL A 85 -13.39 0.54 1.51
CA VAL A 85 -13.29 -0.46 2.58
C VAL A 85 -13.11 0.35 3.87
N LYS A 86 -14.17 0.41 4.68
CA LYS A 86 -14.08 0.99 6.02
C LYS A 86 -13.20 0.07 6.83
N LEU A 87 -11.90 0.38 6.83
CA LEU A 87 -10.98 -0.32 7.71
C LEU A 87 -11.38 -0.05 9.16
N PRO A 88 -11.30 -1.05 10.03
CA PRO A 88 -11.45 -0.82 11.46
C PRO A 88 -10.51 0.32 11.87
N TYR A 89 -11.00 1.25 12.68
CA TYR A 89 -10.23 2.39 13.17
C TYR A 89 -9.65 3.31 12.08
N ASP A 90 -10.37 3.52 10.98
CA ASP A 90 -9.99 4.46 9.90
C ASP A 90 -8.55 4.24 9.38
N GLY A 91 -8.20 2.98 9.12
CA GLY A 91 -6.89 2.61 8.60
C GLY A 91 -5.77 2.52 9.64
N TRP A 92 -6.09 2.63 10.93
CA TRP A 92 -5.16 2.31 11.98
C TRP A 92 -4.96 0.80 12.10
N LEU A 93 -3.74 0.39 12.35
CA LEU A 93 -3.31 -0.99 12.48
C LEU A 93 -2.76 -1.22 13.89
N CYS A 94 -2.82 -2.46 14.35
CA CYS A 94 -2.18 -2.89 15.58
C CYS A 94 -1.26 -4.08 15.28
N PRO A 95 -0.07 -4.17 15.87
CA PRO A 95 0.70 -5.40 15.84
C PRO A 95 -0.12 -6.54 16.46
N ARG A 96 -0.24 -7.66 15.77
CA ARG A 96 -1.02 -8.85 16.16
C ARG A 96 -2.54 -8.61 16.12
N THR A 97 -3.17 -8.30 17.26
CA THR A 97 -4.62 -8.13 17.40
C THR A 97 -4.95 -6.83 18.11
N ILE A 98 -5.99 -6.15 17.65
CA ILE A 98 -6.53 -4.98 18.33
C ILE A 98 -7.37 -5.45 19.53
N ASP A 99 -6.96 -5.03 20.72
CA ASP A 99 -7.79 -5.16 21.92
C ASP A 99 -8.82 -4.03 21.92
N ARG A 100 -10.07 -4.37 21.62
CA ARG A 100 -11.16 -3.39 21.48
C ARG A 100 -11.66 -2.82 22.81
N GLU A 101 -11.35 -3.44 23.92
CA GLU A 101 -11.66 -2.91 25.25
C GLU A 101 -10.66 -1.82 25.65
N ARG A 102 -9.42 -1.92 25.13
CA ARG A 102 -8.34 -0.98 25.43
C ARG A 102 -8.14 0.09 24.37
N SER A 103 -8.47 -0.23 23.12
CA SER A 103 -8.29 0.68 21.98
C SER A 103 -9.58 0.75 21.18
N PHE A 104 -10.26 1.87 21.23
CA PHE A 104 -11.51 2.05 20.51
C PHE A 104 -11.75 3.51 20.11
N VAL A 105 -12.56 3.70 19.10
CA VAL A 105 -13.06 5.02 18.72
C VAL A 105 -14.44 5.22 19.34
N SER A 106 -14.60 6.28 20.11
CA SER A 106 -15.89 6.62 20.69
C SER A 106 -16.90 7.09 19.63
N PRO A 107 -18.21 7.16 19.95
CA PRO A 107 -19.21 7.70 19.03
C PRO A 107 -18.92 9.13 18.54
N GLU A 108 -18.22 9.91 19.35
CA GLU A 108 -17.79 11.28 19.05
C GLU A 108 -16.54 11.34 18.16
N GLY A 109 -16.00 10.18 17.75
CA GLY A 109 -14.82 10.09 16.92
C GLY A 109 -13.49 10.21 17.68
N ILE A 110 -13.50 10.12 19.00
CA ILE A 110 -12.31 10.22 19.85
C ILE A 110 -11.64 8.84 19.94
N LEU A 111 -10.38 8.77 19.53
CA LEU A 111 -9.57 7.57 19.72
C LEU A 111 -9.10 7.46 21.17
N ARG A 112 -9.44 6.37 21.83
CA ARG A 112 -9.02 6.06 23.20
C ARG A 112 -8.06 4.88 23.19
N ILE A 113 -6.94 5.02 23.88
CA ILE A 113 -5.93 3.97 24.04
C ILE A 113 -5.59 3.90 25.53
N ARG A 114 -5.82 2.73 26.15
CA ARG A 114 -5.44 2.48 27.55
C ARG A 114 -4.11 1.73 27.59
N GLY A 115 -3.10 2.32 28.20
CA GLY A 115 -1.83 1.67 28.46
C GLY A 115 -1.96 0.53 29.48
N GLU A 116 -1.07 -0.44 29.41
CA GLU A 116 -1.08 -1.64 30.28
C GLU A 116 0.32 -2.02 30.80
N GLY A 117 1.32 -1.15 30.69
CA GLY A 117 2.68 -1.41 31.17
C GLY A 117 3.47 -2.40 30.29
N LYS A 118 3.01 -2.72 29.08
CA LYS A 118 3.71 -3.55 28.11
C LYS A 118 4.39 -2.70 27.04
N ASP A 119 5.47 -3.22 26.48
CA ASP A 119 6.21 -2.60 25.40
C ASP A 119 6.22 -3.44 24.10
N LEU A 120 6.93 -3.00 23.08
CA LEU A 120 6.99 -3.65 21.78
C LEU A 120 7.75 -4.99 21.80
N ASN A 121 8.53 -5.29 22.84
CA ASN A 121 9.23 -6.55 23.00
C ASN A 121 8.29 -7.64 23.54
N ASP A 122 7.16 -7.26 24.11
CA ASP A 122 6.15 -8.21 24.57
C ASP A 122 5.57 -8.99 23.39
N ARG A 123 5.41 -10.30 23.57
CA ARG A 123 4.78 -11.17 22.56
C ARG A 123 3.26 -11.17 22.63
N SER A 124 2.68 -10.58 23.65
CA SER A 124 1.23 -10.38 23.81
C SER A 124 0.72 -9.18 23.00
N CYS A 125 -0.58 -8.94 23.02
CA CYS A 125 -1.14 -7.72 22.46
C CYS A 125 -0.66 -6.53 23.29
N VAL A 126 -0.23 -5.48 22.61
CA VAL A 126 0.19 -4.20 23.22
C VAL A 126 -0.76 -3.09 22.81
N SER A 127 -0.91 -2.09 23.68
CA SER A 127 -1.74 -0.91 23.40
C SER A 127 -1.03 0.04 22.44
N LEU A 128 -0.94 -0.37 21.17
CA LEU A 128 -0.29 0.40 20.10
C LEU A 128 -1.17 0.45 18.86
N LEU A 129 -1.39 1.63 18.34
CA LEU A 129 -1.97 1.83 17.02
C LEU A 129 -0.97 2.53 16.11
N VAL A 130 -0.80 2.02 14.92
CA VAL A 130 0.08 2.55 13.90
C VAL A 130 -0.70 2.85 12.63
N LYS A 131 -0.29 3.87 11.90
CA LYS A 131 -0.86 4.21 10.60
C LYS A 131 0.25 4.27 9.56
N ARG A 132 -0.02 3.71 8.39
CA ARG A 132 0.94 3.74 7.30
C ARG A 132 1.12 5.18 6.80
N GLN A 133 2.35 5.58 6.63
CA GLN A 133 2.68 6.83 5.97
C GLN A 133 2.37 6.70 4.47
N PRO A 134 1.50 7.54 3.88
CA PRO A 134 1.07 7.38 2.49
C PRO A 134 2.05 7.97 1.48
N ASP A 135 2.86 8.95 1.88
CA ASP A 135 3.82 9.62 1.01
C ASP A 135 5.04 10.12 1.79
N PHE A 136 6.10 10.50 1.08
CA PHE A 136 7.34 11.05 1.69
C PHE A 136 7.06 12.30 2.51
N ASN A 137 6.14 13.13 2.08
CA ASN A 137 5.70 14.33 2.80
C ASN A 137 4.36 14.06 3.48
N SER A 138 4.38 13.82 4.77
CA SER A 138 3.20 13.59 5.58
C SER A 138 3.23 14.43 6.85
N ARG A 139 2.08 15.00 7.22
CA ARG A 139 1.90 15.73 8.46
C ARG A 139 0.72 15.15 9.23
N TYR A 140 0.95 14.83 10.48
CA TYR A 140 -0.07 14.38 11.41
C TYR A 140 -0.15 15.35 12.58
N SER A 141 -1.36 15.65 13.01
CA SER A 141 -1.61 16.45 14.21
C SER A 141 -2.54 15.69 15.12
N ILE A 142 -2.21 15.62 16.40
CA ILE A 142 -2.99 14.93 17.42
C ILE A 142 -3.16 15.88 18.59
N MET A 143 -4.38 16.00 19.09
CA MET A 143 -4.66 16.63 20.37
C MET A 143 -4.85 15.49 21.38
N ALA A 144 -4.05 15.51 22.44
CA ALA A 144 -4.09 14.52 23.50
C ALA A 144 -4.33 15.21 24.85
N TRP A 145 -5.08 14.56 25.75
CA TRP A 145 -5.36 15.02 27.10
C TRP A 145 -5.46 13.83 28.07
#